data_6ba5d745012a031faf2823a72e63abd3
#
_entry.id   6ba5d745012a031faf2823a72e63abd3
#
_cell.length_a   1.000
_cell.length_b   1.000
_cell.length_c   1.000
_cell.angle_alpha   90.00
_cell.angle_beta   90.00
_cell.angle_gamma   90.00
#
_symmetry.space_group_name_H-M   'P 1'
#
loop_
_entity.id
_entity.type
_entity.pdbx_description
1 polymer ?
#
loop_
_entity_poly.entity_id
_entity_poly.type
_entity_poly.pdbx_seq_one_letter_code
_entity_poly.pdbx_strand_id
1 'polypeptide(L)'
;MKKFLSIFFLLLAFASSAQVEKAIPPRPDPPKLVNDLTGNFLTPEQVTALERKLVAYDDSTSNQISVVVVSDLKGYSAADYAIALGRAWGVGNKNFDNGIVVLISTGGTAGNRDAFIAVGYGLEGVIPDLTADAILDNELIPNFKAGNYYRGLDEATDALIKAAEGKYKAPAGYHKKGKGISPLLVIVIVIVLIIFLGGIGGGGGGGYVSRRGYTGWPGGGWIGGGGWSGGGGFGGFGGGGFGGGGAGGKW
;
A
#
# COMPACT_ATOMS: atom_id res chain seq x y z
N MET A 1 -20.59 -28.71 18.19
CA MET A 1 -19.23 -28.89 17.66
C MET A 1 -18.94 -27.94 16.48
N LYS A 2 -19.78 -27.82 15.42
CA LYS A 2 -19.52 -26.94 14.24
C LYS A 2 -19.33 -25.46 14.60
N LYS A 3 -20.10 -24.91 15.55
CA LYS A 3 -19.99 -23.50 16.00
C LYS A 3 -18.67 -23.22 16.76
N PHE A 4 -18.18 -24.17 17.53
CA PHE A 4 -16.88 -24.04 18.21
C PHE A 4 -15.70 -24.08 17.22
N LEU A 5 -15.81 -24.89 16.18
CA LEU A 5 -14.79 -24.97 15.12
C LEU A 5 -14.70 -23.65 14.34
N SER A 6 -15.85 -23.00 14.03
CA SER A 6 -15.88 -21.70 13.34
C SER A 6 -15.27 -20.58 14.18
N ILE A 7 -15.52 -20.57 15.51
CA ILE A 7 -14.93 -19.57 16.43
C ILE A 7 -13.42 -19.81 16.56
N PHE A 8 -12.97 -21.06 16.61
CA PHE A 8 -11.56 -21.40 16.65
C PHE A 8 -10.80 -20.95 15.39
N PHE A 9 -11.38 -21.16 14.19
CA PHE A 9 -10.80 -20.65 12.93
C PHE A 9 -10.79 -19.13 12.87
N LEU A 10 -11.82 -18.46 13.41
CA LEU A 10 -11.86 -17.00 13.47
C LEU A 10 -10.76 -16.44 14.38
N LEU A 11 -10.53 -17.07 15.54
CA LEU A 11 -9.45 -16.70 16.48
C LEU A 11 -8.06 -16.94 15.91
N LEU A 12 -7.87 -18.00 15.10
CA LEU A 12 -6.61 -18.26 14.40
C LEU A 12 -6.28 -17.19 13.36
N ALA A 13 -7.30 -16.66 12.65
CA ALA A 13 -7.12 -15.59 11.68
C ALA A 13 -6.66 -14.27 12.33
N PHE A 14 -7.14 -13.96 13.54
CA PHE A 14 -6.69 -12.79 14.30
C PHE A 14 -5.26 -12.92 14.83
N ALA A 15 -4.81 -14.14 15.15
CA ALA A 15 -3.45 -14.35 15.66
C ALA A 15 -2.35 -14.12 14.60
N SER A 16 -2.66 -14.28 13.31
CA SER A 16 -1.69 -14.10 12.22
C SER A 16 -1.29 -12.64 11.99
N SER A 17 -2.22 -11.69 12.20
CA SER A 17 -1.95 -10.27 11.97
C SER A 17 -1.03 -9.62 13.01
N ALA A 18 -1.04 -10.13 14.25
CA ALA A 18 -0.23 -9.59 15.36
C ALA A 18 1.27 -9.94 15.30
N GLN A 19 1.70 -10.81 14.37
CA GLN A 19 3.10 -11.25 14.28
C GLN A 19 3.95 -10.32 13.40
N VAL A 20 3.39 -9.75 12.33
CA VAL A 20 4.11 -8.86 11.39
C VAL A 20 4.62 -7.62 12.11
N GLU A 21 3.84 -7.02 13.00
CA GLU A 21 4.20 -5.80 13.72
C GLU A 21 5.49 -5.95 14.54
N LYS A 22 5.79 -7.16 15.04
CA LYS A 22 7.04 -7.45 15.77
C LYS A 22 8.28 -7.47 14.87
N ALA A 23 8.10 -7.66 13.57
CA ALA A 23 9.18 -7.68 12.60
C ALA A 23 9.53 -6.28 12.07
N ILE A 24 8.64 -5.31 12.28
CA ILE A 24 8.83 -3.93 11.82
C ILE A 24 9.87 -3.24 12.69
N PRO A 25 10.88 -2.59 12.07
CA PRO A 25 11.86 -1.82 12.82
C PRO A 25 11.19 -0.61 13.50
N PRO A 26 11.76 -0.12 14.61
CA PRO A 26 11.25 1.06 15.26
C PRO A 26 11.28 2.25 14.28
N ARG A 27 10.33 3.17 14.44
CA ARG A 27 10.29 4.40 13.66
C ARG A 27 11.58 5.21 13.92
N PRO A 28 12.21 5.76 12.86
CA PRO A 28 13.39 6.58 13.02
C PRO A 28 13.15 7.80 13.92
N ASP A 29 14.15 8.17 14.69
CA ASP A 29 14.18 9.37 15.51
C ASP A 29 15.52 10.11 15.29
N PRO A 30 15.54 11.31 14.68
CA PRO A 30 14.38 12.06 14.15
C PRO A 30 13.71 11.37 12.96
N PRO A 31 12.39 11.61 12.75
CA PRO A 31 11.64 11.01 11.66
C PRO A 31 12.15 11.48 10.30
N LYS A 32 12.19 10.57 9.31
CA LYS A 32 12.60 10.81 7.93
C LYS A 32 11.67 10.12 6.96
N LEU A 33 11.51 10.67 5.78
CA LEU A 33 10.75 10.04 4.69
C LEU A 33 11.61 9.00 3.93
N VAL A 34 12.93 9.18 3.85
CA VAL A 34 13.85 8.24 3.19
C VAL A 34 14.72 7.52 4.22
N ASN A 35 14.51 6.21 4.33
CA ASN A 35 15.14 5.37 5.33
C ASN A 35 15.84 4.18 4.68
N ASP A 36 17.14 4.29 4.43
CA ASP A 36 17.99 3.18 4.04
C ASP A 36 18.51 2.45 5.30
N LEU A 37 17.79 1.42 5.74
CA LEU A 37 18.15 0.62 6.92
C LEU A 37 19.26 -0.40 6.62
N THR A 38 19.69 -0.52 5.37
CA THR A 38 20.85 -1.33 4.98
C THR A 38 22.16 -0.55 5.09
N GLY A 39 22.08 0.78 4.99
CA GLY A 39 23.19 1.72 5.12
C GLY A 39 24.12 1.80 3.90
N ASN A 40 23.81 1.09 2.82
CA ASN A 40 24.66 1.03 1.62
C ASN A 40 23.90 0.91 0.29
N PHE A 41 22.59 1.03 0.31
CA PHE A 41 21.77 0.98 -0.91
C PHE A 41 21.77 2.31 -1.67
N LEU A 42 21.77 3.41 -0.92
CA LEU A 42 21.88 4.77 -1.44
C LEU A 42 23.08 5.47 -0.82
N THR A 43 23.69 6.40 -1.57
CA THR A 43 24.70 7.29 -0.97
C THR A 43 24.03 8.35 -0.06
N PRO A 44 24.75 8.95 0.90
CA PRO A 44 24.21 10.01 1.75
C PRO A 44 23.64 11.21 0.97
N GLU A 45 24.27 11.55 -0.17
CA GLU A 45 23.83 12.62 -1.06
C GLU A 45 22.51 12.26 -1.75
N GLN A 46 22.37 11.00 -2.18
CA GLN A 46 21.14 10.47 -2.79
C GLN A 46 19.99 10.45 -1.78
N VAL A 47 20.24 9.97 -0.56
CA VAL A 47 19.26 10.05 0.54
C VAL A 47 18.82 11.48 0.77
N THR A 48 19.77 12.42 0.88
CA THR A 48 19.48 13.84 1.13
C THR A 48 18.67 14.46 -0.02
N ALA A 49 19.00 14.14 -1.26
CA ALA A 49 18.28 14.67 -2.43
C ALA A 49 16.84 14.17 -2.49
N LEU A 50 16.64 12.87 -2.29
CA LEU A 50 15.31 12.26 -2.28
C LEU A 50 14.47 12.75 -1.08
N GLU A 51 15.06 12.82 0.11
CA GLU A 51 14.41 13.37 1.31
C GLU A 51 13.90 14.79 1.07
N ARG A 52 14.74 15.68 0.53
CA ARG A 52 14.35 17.07 0.23
C ARG A 52 13.17 17.13 -0.74
N LYS A 53 13.15 16.27 -1.77
CA LYS A 53 12.03 16.19 -2.72
C LYS A 53 10.74 15.78 -2.03
N LEU A 54 10.79 14.73 -1.21
CA LEU A 54 9.62 14.18 -0.55
C LEU A 54 9.08 15.09 0.56
N VAL A 55 9.98 15.77 1.30
CA VAL A 55 9.60 16.80 2.28
C VAL A 55 8.91 17.97 1.59
N ALA A 56 9.45 18.48 0.47
CA ALA A 56 8.81 19.55 -0.28
C ALA A 56 7.41 19.16 -0.81
N TYR A 57 7.23 17.90 -1.17
CA TYR A 57 5.93 17.38 -1.57
C TYR A 57 4.94 17.29 -0.39
N ASP A 58 5.38 16.77 0.76
CA ASP A 58 4.58 16.74 2.00
C ASP A 58 4.17 18.16 2.42
N ASP A 59 5.11 19.09 2.47
CA ASP A 59 4.87 20.50 2.83
C ASP A 59 3.82 21.17 1.93
N SER A 60 3.79 20.82 0.63
CA SER A 60 2.89 21.45 -0.35
C SER A 60 1.51 20.79 -0.44
N THR A 61 1.38 19.52 -0.10
CA THR A 61 0.16 18.72 -0.33
C THR A 61 -0.37 18.02 0.92
N SER A 62 0.45 17.91 1.95
CA SER A 62 0.23 17.05 3.12
C SER A 62 0.18 15.55 2.80
N ASN A 63 0.47 15.13 1.57
CA ASN A 63 0.61 13.72 1.23
C ASN A 63 2.03 13.24 1.53
N GLN A 64 2.16 12.12 2.22
CA GLN A 64 3.45 11.60 2.63
C GLN A 64 3.86 10.38 1.81
N ILE A 65 5.04 10.44 1.19
CA ILE A 65 5.67 9.30 0.53
C ILE A 65 6.89 8.91 1.36
N SER A 66 6.87 7.70 1.93
CA SER A 66 8.02 7.17 2.67
C SER A 66 8.72 6.07 1.86
N VAL A 67 10.01 6.22 1.62
CA VAL A 67 10.87 5.21 1.00
C VAL A 67 11.63 4.48 2.09
N VAL A 68 11.47 3.16 2.14
CA VAL A 68 12.11 2.33 3.17
C VAL A 68 12.82 1.15 2.52
N VAL A 69 14.12 1.08 2.73
CA VAL A 69 14.97 -0.01 2.25
C VAL A 69 15.36 -0.90 3.42
N VAL A 70 15.04 -2.18 3.32
CA VAL A 70 15.35 -3.20 4.34
C VAL A 70 16.18 -4.33 3.76
N SER A 71 16.96 -5.00 4.60
CA SER A 71 17.74 -6.15 4.16
C SER A 71 16.92 -7.43 4.05
N ASP A 72 15.81 -7.55 4.83
CA ASP A 72 15.05 -8.79 4.93
C ASP A 72 13.62 -8.50 5.43
N LEU A 73 12.65 -9.22 4.89
CA LEU A 73 11.22 -9.14 5.24
C LEU A 73 10.82 -10.09 6.38
N LYS A 74 11.78 -10.78 7.01
CA LYS A 74 11.55 -11.71 8.13
C LYS A 74 10.53 -12.81 7.85
N GLY A 75 10.47 -13.27 6.59
CA GLY A 75 9.54 -14.32 6.15
C GLY A 75 8.12 -13.83 5.83
N TYR A 76 7.86 -12.54 5.92
CA TYR A 76 6.57 -11.95 5.53
C TYR A 76 6.54 -11.58 4.06
N SER A 77 5.34 -11.47 3.48
CA SER A 77 5.18 -10.91 2.15
C SER A 77 5.56 -9.42 2.14
N ALA A 78 6.02 -8.91 0.99
CA ALA A 78 6.32 -7.49 0.86
C ALA A 78 5.08 -6.61 1.10
N ALA A 79 3.89 -7.10 0.73
CA ALA A 79 2.62 -6.43 0.98
C ALA A 79 2.33 -6.30 2.48
N ASP A 80 2.33 -7.42 3.22
CA ASP A 80 2.04 -7.41 4.65
C ASP A 80 3.05 -6.55 5.41
N TYR A 81 4.33 -6.66 5.03
CA TYR A 81 5.40 -5.89 5.67
C TYR A 81 5.25 -4.38 5.42
N ALA A 82 4.99 -3.95 4.16
CA ALA A 82 4.83 -2.54 3.81
C ALA A 82 3.63 -1.91 4.50
N ILE A 83 2.50 -2.62 4.54
CA ILE A 83 1.27 -2.17 5.20
C ILE A 83 1.48 -2.07 6.71
N ALA A 84 2.07 -3.09 7.34
CA ALA A 84 2.38 -3.08 8.76
C ALA A 84 3.35 -1.95 9.12
N LEU A 85 4.37 -1.72 8.28
CA LEU A 85 5.34 -0.63 8.44
C LEU A 85 4.64 0.74 8.36
N GLY A 86 3.82 0.96 7.33
CA GLY A 86 3.07 2.19 7.16
C GLY A 86 2.19 2.51 8.37
N ARG A 87 1.50 1.50 8.92
CA ARG A 87 0.69 1.61 10.14
C ARG A 87 1.53 1.86 11.38
N ALA A 88 2.59 1.08 11.59
CA ALA A 88 3.45 1.17 12.77
C ALA A 88 4.19 2.52 12.85
N TRP A 89 4.66 3.03 11.73
CA TRP A 89 5.29 4.35 11.66
C TRP A 89 4.29 5.49 11.57
N GLY A 90 3.04 5.20 11.17
CA GLY A 90 1.98 6.19 11.01
C GLY A 90 2.16 7.08 9.80
N VAL A 91 2.65 6.51 8.67
CA VAL A 91 2.90 7.27 7.44
C VAL A 91 1.60 7.87 6.91
N GLY A 92 1.59 9.16 6.60
CA GLY A 92 0.41 9.92 6.20
C GLY A 92 -0.27 10.63 7.36
N ASN A 93 -1.39 11.27 7.09
CA ASN A 93 -2.18 11.99 8.06
C ASN A 93 -3.38 11.15 8.51
N LYS A 94 -3.63 11.08 9.81
CA LYS A 94 -4.73 10.30 10.42
C LYS A 94 -6.12 10.66 9.90
N ASN A 95 -6.33 11.92 9.49
CA ASN A 95 -7.63 12.38 9.01
C ASN A 95 -7.84 12.15 7.52
N PHE A 96 -6.77 11.94 6.77
CA PHE A 96 -6.79 11.86 5.31
C PHE A 96 -6.31 10.52 4.78
N ASP A 97 -5.63 9.70 5.60
CA ASP A 97 -5.05 8.40 5.21
C ASP A 97 -4.23 8.48 3.91
N ASN A 98 -3.46 9.56 3.76
CA ASN A 98 -2.80 9.96 2.54
C ASN A 98 -1.29 9.63 2.54
N GLY A 99 -0.94 8.51 3.14
CA GLY A 99 0.41 7.97 3.15
C GLY A 99 0.67 7.01 1.99
N ILE A 100 1.91 6.98 1.51
CA ILE A 100 2.42 5.99 0.57
C ILE A 100 3.72 5.43 1.13
N VAL A 101 3.88 4.11 1.13
CA VAL A 101 5.13 3.43 1.49
C VAL A 101 5.70 2.76 0.25
N VAL A 102 6.90 3.13 -0.13
CA VAL A 102 7.71 2.47 -1.15
C VAL A 102 8.72 1.58 -0.41
N LEU A 103 8.41 0.30 -0.28
CA LEU A 103 9.25 -0.69 0.38
C LEU A 103 10.16 -1.36 -0.62
N ILE A 104 11.45 -1.42 -0.30
CA ILE A 104 12.47 -2.16 -1.07
C ILE A 104 13.12 -3.17 -0.14
N SER A 105 13.11 -4.44 -0.52
CA SER A 105 13.90 -5.49 0.13
C SER A 105 15.14 -5.80 -0.70
N THR A 106 16.32 -5.76 -0.09
CA THR A 106 17.58 -6.12 -0.73
C THR A 106 17.99 -7.57 -0.51
N GLY A 107 17.25 -8.29 0.35
CA GLY A 107 17.47 -9.70 0.62
C GLY A 107 17.13 -10.58 -0.57
N GLY A 108 17.83 -11.72 -0.68
CA GLY A 108 17.66 -12.66 -1.78
C GLY A 108 18.63 -12.44 -2.94
N THR A 109 18.46 -13.24 -3.98
CA THR A 109 19.27 -13.15 -5.20
C THR A 109 18.68 -12.15 -6.17
N ALA A 110 19.48 -11.64 -7.12
CA ALA A 110 19.00 -10.77 -8.20
C ALA A 110 17.81 -11.44 -8.94
N GLY A 111 16.75 -10.68 -9.19
CA GLY A 111 15.50 -11.16 -9.77
C GLY A 111 14.53 -11.76 -8.74
N ASN A 112 14.93 -11.91 -7.47
CA ASN A 112 14.09 -12.41 -6.36
C ASN A 112 13.93 -11.42 -5.20
N ARG A 113 14.43 -10.22 -5.36
CA ARG A 113 14.29 -9.13 -4.39
C ARG A 113 12.93 -8.47 -4.57
N ASP A 114 12.30 -8.11 -3.46
CA ASP A 114 10.95 -7.58 -3.50
C ASP A 114 10.95 -6.04 -3.45
N ALA A 115 10.05 -5.45 -4.22
CA ALA A 115 9.62 -4.07 -4.11
C ALA A 115 8.10 -4.02 -3.95
N PHE A 116 7.58 -3.13 -3.12
CA PHE A 116 6.15 -2.95 -2.92
C PHE A 116 5.81 -1.48 -2.72
N ILE A 117 4.73 -1.02 -3.35
CA ILE A 117 4.13 0.28 -3.10
C ILE A 117 2.82 0.05 -2.36
N ALA A 118 2.76 0.41 -1.08
CA ALA A 118 1.53 0.42 -0.30
C ALA A 118 0.91 1.81 -0.34
N VAL A 119 -0.39 1.87 -0.61
CA VAL A 119 -1.15 3.12 -0.74
C VAL A 119 -2.15 3.23 0.41
N GLY A 120 -2.19 4.38 1.08
CA GLY A 120 -3.18 4.67 2.12
C GLY A 120 -4.58 4.87 1.55
N TYR A 121 -5.60 4.60 2.36
CA TYR A 121 -7.00 4.64 1.96
C TYR A 121 -7.42 5.92 1.24
N GLY A 122 -6.91 7.08 1.68
CA GLY A 122 -7.26 8.38 1.09
C GLY A 122 -6.74 8.59 -0.32
N LEU A 123 -5.77 7.80 -0.75
CA LEU A 123 -5.15 7.91 -2.08
C LEU A 123 -5.54 6.77 -3.03
N GLU A 124 -6.25 5.72 -2.57
CA GLU A 124 -6.63 4.58 -3.42
C GLU A 124 -7.48 5.01 -4.63
N GLY A 125 -8.29 6.08 -4.49
CA GLY A 125 -9.10 6.61 -5.58
C GLY A 125 -8.31 7.24 -6.72
N VAL A 126 -7.11 7.78 -6.46
CA VAL A 126 -6.23 8.42 -7.45
C VAL A 126 -5.00 7.57 -7.79
N ILE A 127 -4.60 6.67 -6.89
CA ILE A 127 -3.52 5.70 -7.10
C ILE A 127 -4.10 4.29 -6.84
N PRO A 128 -4.97 3.78 -7.69
CA PRO A 128 -5.42 2.38 -7.59
C PRO A 128 -4.25 1.41 -7.84
N ASP A 129 -4.42 0.15 -7.44
CA ASP A 129 -3.39 -0.90 -7.55
C ASP A 129 -2.77 -1.00 -8.94
N LEU A 130 -3.58 -0.86 -10.00
CA LEU A 130 -3.09 -0.87 -11.38
C LEU A 130 -2.14 0.30 -11.69
N THR A 131 -2.34 1.46 -11.06
CA THR A 131 -1.44 2.60 -11.21
C THR A 131 -0.13 2.36 -10.44
N ALA A 132 -0.22 1.84 -9.23
CA ALA A 132 0.97 1.46 -8.45
C ALA A 132 1.80 0.38 -9.18
N ASP A 133 1.13 -0.62 -9.77
CA ASP A 133 1.75 -1.69 -10.57
C ASP A 133 2.44 -1.12 -11.82
N ALA A 134 1.76 -0.20 -12.53
CA ALA A 134 2.35 0.48 -13.67
C ALA A 134 3.63 1.28 -13.30
N ILE A 135 3.63 1.94 -12.15
CA ILE A 135 4.79 2.69 -11.68
C ILE A 135 5.95 1.75 -11.32
N LEU A 136 5.66 0.64 -10.65
CA LEU A 136 6.68 -0.38 -10.38
C LEU A 136 7.29 -0.92 -11.67
N ASP A 137 6.46 -1.34 -12.61
CA ASP A 137 6.89 -2.02 -13.83
C ASP A 137 7.61 -1.11 -14.83
N ASN A 138 7.28 0.18 -14.86
CA ASN A 138 7.84 1.10 -15.86
C ASN A 138 8.95 2.00 -15.32
N GLU A 139 8.86 2.40 -14.04
CA GLU A 139 9.78 3.38 -13.48
C GLU A 139 10.82 2.73 -12.53
N LEU A 140 10.37 1.85 -11.61
CA LEU A 140 11.23 1.34 -10.55
C LEU A 140 12.02 0.10 -10.99
N ILE A 141 11.32 -0.98 -11.38
CA ILE A 141 11.92 -2.30 -11.63
C ILE A 141 12.92 -2.29 -12.78
N PRO A 142 12.67 -1.63 -13.92
CA PRO A 142 13.65 -1.59 -15.02
C PRO A 142 14.96 -0.92 -14.61
N ASN A 143 14.88 0.20 -13.87
CA ASN A 143 16.05 0.89 -13.36
C ASN A 143 16.81 0.04 -12.35
N PHE A 144 16.11 -0.68 -11.46
CA PHE A 144 16.72 -1.57 -10.47
C PHE A 144 17.44 -2.75 -11.12
N LYS A 145 16.85 -3.37 -12.13
CA LYS A 145 17.49 -4.42 -12.92
C LYS A 145 18.73 -3.95 -13.69
N ALA A 146 18.77 -2.66 -14.02
CA ALA A 146 19.94 -2.01 -14.63
C ALA A 146 20.98 -1.53 -13.60
N GLY A 147 20.74 -1.72 -12.28
CA GLY A 147 21.61 -1.25 -11.20
C GLY A 147 21.49 0.23 -10.86
N ASN A 148 20.53 0.93 -11.45
CA ASN A 148 20.30 2.36 -11.28
C ASN A 148 19.30 2.63 -10.12
N TYR A 149 19.64 2.24 -8.89
CA TYR A 149 18.70 2.25 -7.75
C TYR A 149 18.16 3.63 -7.41
N TYR A 150 19.02 4.64 -7.29
CA TYR A 150 18.58 6.00 -7.02
C TYR A 150 17.61 6.52 -8.09
N ARG A 151 17.97 6.33 -9.36
CA ARG A 151 17.14 6.74 -10.49
C ARG A 151 15.77 6.07 -10.46
N GLY A 152 15.72 4.77 -10.16
CA GLY A 152 14.46 4.05 -10.04
C GLY A 152 13.55 4.61 -8.95
N LEU A 153 14.11 4.95 -7.78
CA LEU A 153 13.36 5.59 -6.70
C LEU A 153 12.94 7.02 -7.05
N ASP A 154 13.81 7.77 -7.71
CA ASP A 154 13.53 9.14 -8.11
C ASP A 154 12.38 9.20 -9.14
N GLU A 155 12.46 8.40 -10.21
CA GLU A 155 11.42 8.30 -11.25
C GLU A 155 10.10 7.74 -10.67
N ALA A 156 10.15 6.70 -9.82
CA ALA A 156 8.97 6.13 -9.20
C ALA A 156 8.26 7.11 -8.26
N THR A 157 9.03 7.87 -7.46
CA THR A 157 8.43 8.89 -6.58
C THR A 157 7.85 10.06 -7.36
N ASP A 158 8.47 10.49 -8.47
CA ASP A 158 7.89 11.49 -9.38
C ASP A 158 6.57 10.99 -10.02
N ALA A 159 6.53 9.71 -10.40
CA ALA A 159 5.33 9.10 -10.94
C ALA A 159 4.21 9.02 -9.89
N LEU A 160 4.54 8.68 -8.63
CA LEU A 160 3.59 8.68 -7.51
C LEU A 160 3.04 10.07 -7.21
N ILE A 161 3.89 11.10 -7.22
CA ILE A 161 3.49 12.51 -7.09
C ILE A 161 2.48 12.89 -8.20
N LYS A 162 2.81 12.58 -9.45
CA LYS A 162 1.91 12.83 -10.59
C LYS A 162 0.60 12.03 -10.50
N ALA A 163 0.65 10.80 -9.99
CA ALA A 163 -0.52 9.98 -9.81
C ALA A 163 -1.45 10.54 -8.72
N ALA A 164 -0.90 10.97 -7.59
CA ALA A 164 -1.66 11.61 -6.52
C ALA A 164 -2.32 12.93 -6.99
N GLU A 165 -1.74 13.62 -7.96
CA GLU A 165 -2.33 14.79 -8.63
C GLU A 165 -3.32 14.43 -9.76
N GLY A 166 -3.55 13.13 -10.03
CA GLY A 166 -4.37 12.66 -11.13
C GLY A 166 -3.76 12.88 -12.54
N LYS A 167 -2.45 13.12 -12.61
CA LYS A 167 -1.73 13.46 -13.86
C LYS A 167 -0.90 12.30 -14.44
N TYR A 168 -0.74 11.19 -13.73
CA TYR A 168 0.03 10.06 -14.23
C TYR A 168 -0.74 9.33 -15.34
N LYS A 169 -0.02 9.02 -16.42
CA LYS A 169 -0.54 8.20 -17.53
C LYS A 169 0.41 7.03 -17.72
N ALA A 170 -0.09 5.81 -17.49
CA ALA A 170 0.68 4.61 -17.79
C ALA A 170 1.05 4.57 -19.28
N PRO A 171 2.22 4.02 -19.63
CA PRO A 171 2.65 3.88 -21.03
C PRO A 171 1.63 3.13 -21.88
N ALA A 172 1.55 3.48 -23.17
CA ALA A 172 0.61 2.86 -24.11
C ALA A 172 0.84 1.34 -24.19
N GLY A 173 -0.23 0.57 -23.98
CA GLY A 173 -0.18 -0.89 -24.03
C GLY A 173 0.07 -1.59 -22.68
N TYR A 174 0.23 -0.85 -21.58
CA TYR A 174 0.39 -1.41 -20.22
C TYR A 174 -0.72 -2.44 -19.88
N HIS A 175 -1.99 -2.11 -20.14
CA HIS A 175 -3.14 -3.00 -19.89
C HIS A 175 -3.18 -4.28 -20.73
N LYS A 176 -2.24 -4.48 -21.68
CA LYS A 176 -2.21 -5.67 -22.54
C LYS A 176 -1.35 -6.80 -21.99
N LYS A 177 -0.59 -6.59 -20.90
CA LYS A 177 0.34 -7.59 -20.35
C LYS A 177 -0.27 -8.55 -19.33
N GLY A 178 -1.45 -8.27 -18.79
CA GLY A 178 -2.15 -9.17 -17.87
C GLY A 178 -2.97 -10.19 -18.65
N LYS A 179 -2.57 -11.46 -18.66
CA LYS A 179 -3.54 -12.56 -18.85
C LYS A 179 -4.43 -12.58 -17.60
N GLY A 180 -5.35 -11.62 -17.51
CA GLY A 180 -6.40 -11.64 -16.52
C GLY A 180 -7.13 -12.98 -16.62
N ILE A 181 -7.51 -13.56 -15.50
CA ILE A 181 -8.40 -14.71 -15.45
C ILE A 181 -9.61 -14.32 -16.28
N SER A 182 -9.88 -15.10 -17.35
CA SER A 182 -11.02 -14.83 -18.23
C SER A 182 -12.28 -14.65 -17.38
N PRO A 183 -13.09 -13.59 -17.59
CA PRO A 183 -14.35 -13.41 -16.86
C PRO A 183 -15.22 -14.65 -16.92
N LEU A 184 -15.18 -15.39 -18.03
CA LEU A 184 -15.85 -16.67 -18.21
C LEU A 184 -15.34 -17.73 -17.22
N LEU A 185 -14.04 -17.79 -16.95
CA LEU A 185 -13.45 -18.74 -15.99
C LEU A 185 -13.85 -18.38 -14.54
N VAL A 186 -13.94 -17.08 -14.21
CA VAL A 186 -14.46 -16.63 -12.91
C VAL A 186 -15.93 -17.04 -12.75
N ILE A 187 -16.76 -16.84 -13.79
CA ILE A 187 -18.17 -17.26 -13.78
C ILE A 187 -18.28 -18.78 -13.61
N VAL A 188 -17.47 -19.57 -14.30
CA VAL A 188 -17.44 -21.04 -14.17
C VAL A 188 -17.05 -21.44 -12.75
N ILE A 189 -16.03 -20.83 -12.15
CA ILE A 189 -15.62 -21.10 -10.75
C ILE A 189 -16.77 -20.77 -9.79
N VAL A 190 -17.44 -19.63 -9.96
CA VAL A 190 -18.57 -19.22 -9.11
C VAL A 190 -19.74 -20.21 -9.26
N ILE A 191 -20.07 -20.64 -10.48
CA ILE A 191 -21.12 -21.63 -10.72
C ILE A 191 -20.78 -22.98 -10.06
N VAL A 192 -19.54 -23.46 -10.22
CA VAL A 192 -19.06 -24.70 -9.58
C VAL A 192 -19.14 -24.59 -8.05
N LEU A 193 -18.74 -23.42 -7.48
CA LEU A 193 -18.84 -23.15 -6.05
C LEU A 193 -20.30 -23.15 -5.56
N ILE A 194 -21.22 -22.56 -6.32
CA ILE A 194 -22.65 -22.54 -6.01
C ILE A 194 -23.24 -23.99 -6.06
N ILE A 195 -22.86 -24.78 -7.04
CA ILE A 195 -23.28 -26.17 -7.16
C ILE A 195 -22.73 -27.00 -6.01
N PHE A 196 -21.46 -26.80 -5.65
CA PHE A 196 -20.80 -27.57 -4.57
C PHE A 196 -21.30 -27.16 -3.17
N LEU A 197 -21.56 -25.87 -2.93
CA LEU A 197 -22.10 -25.36 -1.66
C LEU A 197 -23.63 -25.46 -1.59
N GLY A 198 -24.33 -25.35 -2.72
CA GLY A 198 -25.78 -25.45 -2.80
C GLY A 198 -26.33 -26.90 -2.81
N GLY A 199 -25.46 -27.89 -3.09
CA GLY A 199 -25.84 -29.33 -3.13
C GLY A 199 -25.90 -30.00 -1.75
N ILE A 200 -25.63 -29.31 -0.63
CA ILE A 200 -25.66 -29.89 0.73
C ILE A 200 -26.81 -29.33 1.61
N GLY A 201 -27.88 -28.83 1.03
CA GLY A 201 -28.98 -28.29 1.83
C GLY A 201 -30.29 -28.24 1.08
N GLY A 202 -30.92 -29.38 0.88
CA GLY A 202 -32.35 -29.43 0.55
C GLY A 202 -33.19 -29.00 1.75
N GLY A 203 -34.05 -28.00 1.60
CA GLY A 203 -35.01 -27.60 2.63
C GLY A 203 -35.60 -26.23 2.35
N GLY A 204 -36.83 -26.18 1.86
CA GLY A 204 -37.55 -25.00 1.47
C GLY A 204 -37.88 -24.04 2.61
N GLY A 205 -38.28 -22.84 2.27
CA GLY A 205 -38.83 -21.84 3.19
C GLY A 205 -38.83 -20.46 2.56
N GLY A 206 -39.94 -20.08 1.95
CA GLY A 206 -40.19 -18.73 1.48
C GLY A 206 -40.33 -17.76 2.65
N GLY A 207 -40.02 -16.49 2.46
CA GLY A 207 -40.21 -15.43 3.48
C GLY A 207 -39.78 -14.08 3.00
N TYR A 208 -40.70 -13.34 2.46
CA TYR A 208 -41.02 -11.93 2.51
C TYR A 208 -39.86 -10.89 2.50
N VAL A 209 -39.86 -10.16 1.41
CA VAL A 209 -39.28 -8.81 1.27
C VAL A 209 -40.03 -7.82 2.14
N SER A 210 -39.39 -7.10 3.03
CA SER A 210 -39.90 -5.84 3.56
C SER A 210 -38.97 -4.70 3.22
N ARG A 211 -39.52 -3.81 2.46
CA ARG A 211 -39.04 -2.53 2.01
C ARG A 211 -39.27 -1.50 3.12
N ARG A 212 -38.22 -0.90 3.66
CA ARG A 212 -38.18 0.41 4.36
C ARG A 212 -36.80 0.57 4.99
N GLY A 213 -36.16 1.68 4.89
CA GLY A 213 -36.41 3.04 4.51
C GLY A 213 -35.11 3.80 4.63
N TYR A 214 -34.93 4.62 3.65
CA TYR A 214 -33.82 5.56 3.50
C TYR A 214 -34.11 6.80 4.34
N THR A 215 -33.20 7.19 5.21
CA THR A 215 -32.99 8.56 5.73
C THR A 215 -31.68 8.50 6.52
N GLY A 216 -30.77 9.42 6.46
CA GLY A 216 -30.59 10.74 6.01
C GLY A 216 -29.21 11.17 6.45
N TRP A 217 -28.56 11.92 5.62
CA TRP A 217 -27.30 12.62 5.87
C TRP A 217 -27.58 13.86 6.74
N PRO A 218 -26.70 14.22 7.65
CA PRO A 218 -26.18 15.57 7.76
C PRO A 218 -24.66 15.54 7.83
N GLY A 219 -23.90 16.19 7.04
CA GLY A 219 -23.75 17.60 6.75
C GLY A 219 -22.97 18.34 7.81
N GLY A 220 -21.70 18.72 7.50
CA GLY A 220 -21.13 19.95 8.00
C GLY A 220 -20.20 19.88 9.21
N GLY A 221 -18.96 20.34 9.00
CA GLY A 221 -18.06 20.70 10.09
C GLY A 221 -16.67 21.08 9.59
N TRP A 222 -16.56 22.27 9.06
CA TRP A 222 -15.30 23.00 8.87
C TRP A 222 -14.73 23.39 10.24
N ILE A 223 -13.42 23.40 10.33
CA ILE A 223 -12.53 24.33 11.07
C ILE A 223 -11.15 23.65 11.03
N GLY A 224 -10.09 24.10 10.40
CA GLY A 224 -9.53 25.44 10.51
C GLY A 224 -8.51 25.47 11.62
N GLY A 225 -7.22 25.50 11.29
CA GLY A 225 -6.19 25.71 12.28
C GLY A 225 -4.81 25.44 11.72
N GLY A 226 -4.26 26.44 11.06
CA GLY A 226 -2.89 26.48 10.61
C GLY A 226 -1.93 26.61 11.77
N GLY A 227 -0.75 26.08 11.58
CA GLY A 227 0.44 26.31 12.37
C GLY A 227 1.62 26.28 11.42
N TRP A 228 1.96 27.41 10.86
CA TRP A 228 3.21 27.61 10.16
C TRP A 228 4.32 27.70 11.19
N SER A 229 5.19 26.73 11.22
CA SER A 229 6.49 26.85 11.88
C SER A 229 7.54 26.49 10.83
N GLY A 230 8.22 27.48 10.33
CA GLY A 230 9.32 27.32 9.40
C GLY A 230 10.53 26.70 10.07
N GLY A 231 11.03 25.65 9.44
CA GLY A 231 12.28 24.98 9.77
C GLY A 231 12.38 23.75 8.89
N GLY A 232 13.24 23.78 7.86
CA GLY A 232 13.33 22.81 6.77
C GLY A 232 13.70 21.39 7.19
N GLY A 233 12.83 20.69 7.88
CA GLY A 233 12.93 19.27 8.18
C GLY A 233 11.56 18.64 8.18
N PHE A 234 11.48 17.31 7.90
CA PHE A 234 10.24 16.56 7.95
C PHE A 234 9.57 16.68 9.34
N GLY A 235 8.32 17.13 9.37
CA GLY A 235 7.56 17.39 10.58
C GLY A 235 7.09 16.15 11.34
N GLY A 236 7.30 14.96 10.77
CA GLY A 236 6.93 13.67 11.36
C GLY A 236 5.70 13.03 10.71
N PHE A 237 5.51 11.76 11.00
CA PHE A 237 4.37 10.99 10.52
C PHE A 237 3.11 11.30 11.32
N GLY A 238 1.97 11.44 10.64
CA GLY A 238 0.69 11.88 11.18
C GLY A 238 -0.34 10.79 11.51
N GLY A 239 0.00 9.50 11.33
CA GLY A 239 -0.84 8.37 11.73
C GLY A 239 -1.85 7.90 10.69
N GLY A 240 -1.52 7.94 9.39
CA GLY A 240 -2.39 7.46 8.30
C GLY A 240 -2.67 5.96 8.33
N GLY A 241 -3.84 5.56 7.79
CA GLY A 241 -4.31 4.19 7.69
C GLY A 241 -4.04 3.57 6.31
N PHE A 242 -3.78 2.27 6.27
CA PHE A 242 -3.54 1.48 5.06
C PHE A 242 -4.50 0.30 4.97
N GLY A 243 -5.16 0.07 3.81
CA GLY A 243 -6.19 -0.94 3.62
C GLY A 243 -5.73 -2.27 3.08
N GLY A 244 -4.59 -2.29 2.44
CA GLY A 244 -4.11 -3.44 1.68
C GLY A 244 -4.00 -3.17 0.19
N GLY A 245 -4.36 -1.97 -0.25
CA GLY A 245 -4.12 -1.50 -1.62
C GLY A 245 -2.64 -1.30 -1.89
N GLY A 246 -2.25 -1.51 -3.16
CA GLY A 246 -0.88 -1.36 -3.61
C GLY A 246 -0.46 -2.40 -4.64
N ALA A 247 0.79 -2.38 -5.02
CA ALA A 247 1.35 -3.31 -5.98
C ALA A 247 2.77 -3.75 -5.60
N GLY A 248 3.14 -4.95 -6.01
CA GLY A 248 4.45 -5.52 -5.74
C GLY A 248 5.11 -6.14 -6.97
N GLY A 249 6.43 -6.13 -6.99
CA GLY A 249 7.20 -6.72 -8.07
C GLY A 249 8.55 -7.21 -7.61
N LYS A 250 9.24 -7.94 -8.48
CA LYS A 250 10.57 -8.49 -8.21
C LYS A 250 11.62 -7.87 -9.12
N TRP A 251 12.81 -7.67 -8.57
CA TRP A 251 13.95 -7.05 -9.26
C TRP A 251 15.27 -7.73 -8.99
#